data_4dfda9b265a6e5d1a53a08925be6c8f7
#
_entry.id   4dfda9b265a6e5d1a53a08925be6c8f7
#
_cell.length_a   1.000
_cell.length_b   1.000
_cell.length_c   1.000
_cell.angle_alpha   90.00
_cell.angle_beta   90.00
_cell.angle_gamma   90.00
#
_symmetry.space_group_name_H-M   'P 1'
#
loop_
_entity.id
_entity.type
_entity.pdbx_description
1 polymer ?
#
loop_
_entity_poly.entity_id
_entity_poly.type
_entity_poly.pdbx_seq_one_letter_code
_entity_poly.pdbx_strand_id
1 'polypeptide(L)'
;MNFNIKDFSYRIICENEQKDTVIETVAQDDKLDLFVTATDDKVKFIELEWNFTSDDDIFVLGDAWERSYGNLEFLKLSDNDRYMPWYFIATDKKKCICFGVKTGTKAFVSFRYTKDGIYALVDCRNGGSGVHLDGRTLNAATFILKNYDSSDVFACLDDYCRTLCDNPLLPEEIIYGGNNWYYAYGKSCYEDIIQDTRLQVELSEGIPNRPFQVIDDCWQVNSTEGPWIPNEKFGDMKKLADEIREMGARPGIWVRLLHNRDSAVTAEMRIERNGERKYLDPTHPDTKAFIKADIERIKGWGYEMMKHDFSTVDLFGNYGSQLDSVITKIDGWHFYDKTKTNAEITLDFYTLVKEACGDMLIIGCNTVSHLCAGLVQLNRTGDDTSGREWNRTTKMGVNTLAFRLAQNRNFYMCDADCVGILGDNIPWEKNSQWLHLLSYSNTPLFISAPYDISEDKKKDLKEAYNVFQNKHAIRPVDIFENRTPYQWLIDGKTVKYEW
;
A
#
# COMPACT_ATOMS: atom_id res chain seq x y z
N MET A 1 -1.36 -7.13 30.17
CA MET A 1 -2.31 -6.88 29.06
C MET A 1 -3.16 -8.13 28.86
N ASN A 2 -4.42 -8.14 29.25
CA ASN A 2 -5.34 -9.25 28.94
C ASN A 2 -6.74 -8.64 28.88
N PHE A 3 -7.38 -8.72 27.74
CA PHE A 3 -8.79 -8.42 27.60
C PHE A 3 -9.46 -9.53 26.80
N ASN A 4 -10.77 -9.67 26.99
CA ASN A 4 -11.56 -10.64 26.24
C ASN A 4 -12.20 -9.92 25.05
N ILE A 5 -11.99 -10.40 23.85
CA ILE A 5 -12.53 -9.82 22.63
C ILE A 5 -14.08 -9.74 22.64
N LYS A 6 -14.74 -10.58 23.48
CA LYS A 6 -16.19 -10.67 23.61
C LYS A 6 -16.78 -9.61 24.55
N ASP A 7 -15.96 -9.00 25.41
CA ASP A 7 -16.41 -8.10 26.47
C ASP A 7 -16.27 -6.63 26.02
N PHE A 8 -17.16 -6.18 25.15
CA PHE A 8 -17.15 -4.82 24.62
C PHE A 8 -18.54 -4.16 24.77
N SER A 9 -18.55 -2.83 24.81
CA SER A 9 -19.72 -2.00 24.56
C SER A 9 -19.67 -1.41 23.16
N TYR A 10 -20.81 -1.00 22.62
CA TYR A 10 -20.86 -0.35 21.31
C TYR A 10 -21.86 0.80 21.25
N ARG A 11 -21.61 1.72 20.33
CA ARG A 11 -22.52 2.81 19.96
C ARG A 11 -22.63 2.88 18.43
N ILE A 12 -23.86 3.08 17.94
CA ILE A 12 -24.16 3.26 16.52
C ILE A 12 -24.36 4.74 16.24
N ILE A 13 -23.78 5.23 15.13
CA ILE A 13 -23.94 6.59 14.65
C ILE A 13 -24.50 6.55 13.23
N CYS A 14 -25.73 7.05 13.07
CA CYS A 14 -26.39 7.20 11.77
C CYS A 14 -26.38 8.67 11.32
N GLU A 15 -26.60 8.90 10.04
CA GLU A 15 -26.79 10.24 9.48
C GLU A 15 -28.17 10.82 9.86
N ASN A 16 -29.17 9.97 9.93
CA ASN A 16 -30.53 10.24 10.42
C ASN A 16 -30.69 9.77 11.88
N GLU A 17 -31.84 10.05 12.48
CA GLU A 17 -32.20 9.47 13.76
C GLU A 17 -32.25 7.94 13.62
N GLN A 18 -31.55 7.23 14.50
CA GLN A 18 -31.45 5.77 14.47
C GLN A 18 -32.84 5.15 14.77
N LYS A 19 -33.27 4.20 13.93
CA LYS A 19 -34.58 3.54 14.03
C LYS A 19 -34.52 2.03 14.00
N ASP A 20 -33.77 1.46 13.04
CA ASP A 20 -33.84 0.06 12.69
C ASP A 20 -32.45 -0.64 12.50
N THR A 21 -31.37 0.06 12.82
CA THR A 21 -30.03 -0.54 12.75
C THR A 21 -29.85 -1.60 13.84
N VAL A 22 -29.53 -2.82 13.42
CA VAL A 22 -29.24 -3.97 14.28
C VAL A 22 -27.76 -4.37 14.14
N ILE A 23 -27.13 -4.62 15.29
CA ILE A 23 -25.78 -5.17 15.36
C ILE A 23 -25.88 -6.61 15.85
N GLU A 24 -25.26 -7.52 15.09
CA GLU A 24 -25.07 -8.92 15.50
C GLU A 24 -23.58 -9.25 15.52
N THR A 25 -23.17 -10.08 16.46
CA THR A 25 -21.79 -10.53 16.55
C THR A 25 -21.70 -12.03 16.69
N VAL A 26 -20.69 -12.63 16.04
CA VAL A 26 -20.34 -14.04 16.21
C VAL A 26 -18.92 -14.12 16.73
N ALA A 27 -18.75 -14.60 17.94
CA ALA A 27 -17.46 -14.69 18.61
C ALA A 27 -17.01 -16.15 18.79
N GLN A 28 -15.81 -16.46 18.33
CA GLN A 28 -15.14 -17.75 18.51
C GLN A 28 -13.71 -17.49 18.96
N ASP A 29 -13.35 -18.01 20.15
CA ASP A 29 -12.02 -17.87 20.76
C ASP A 29 -11.42 -16.44 20.65
N ASP A 30 -10.52 -16.24 19.71
CA ASP A 30 -9.79 -15.00 19.44
C ASP A 30 -10.35 -14.19 18.25
N LYS A 31 -11.52 -14.57 17.73
CA LYS A 31 -12.18 -13.99 16.56
C LYS A 31 -13.54 -13.40 16.93
N LEU A 32 -13.86 -12.23 16.36
CA LEU A 32 -15.17 -11.57 16.48
C LEU A 32 -15.62 -11.04 15.10
N ASP A 33 -16.65 -11.64 14.54
CA ASP A 33 -17.32 -11.12 13.35
C ASP A 33 -18.39 -10.11 13.74
N LEU A 34 -18.40 -8.94 13.09
CA LEU A 34 -19.36 -7.85 13.31
C LEU A 34 -20.28 -7.71 12.10
N PHE A 35 -21.57 -7.93 12.32
CA PHE A 35 -22.61 -7.78 11.30
C PHE A 35 -23.49 -6.58 11.60
N VAL A 36 -23.90 -5.89 10.54
CA VAL A 36 -24.76 -4.70 10.59
C VAL A 36 -25.89 -4.88 9.60
N THR A 37 -27.13 -4.67 10.05
CA THR A 37 -28.33 -4.67 9.20
C THR A 37 -29.12 -3.38 9.47
N ALA A 38 -29.54 -2.70 8.42
CA ALA A 38 -30.42 -1.52 8.49
C ALA A 38 -31.25 -1.43 7.21
N THR A 39 -32.50 -1.00 7.32
CA THR A 39 -33.40 -0.78 6.19
C THR A 39 -33.51 0.71 5.86
N ASP A 40 -33.92 1.50 6.84
CA ASP A 40 -34.16 2.94 6.68
C ASP A 40 -32.99 3.81 7.17
N ASP A 41 -32.20 3.29 8.11
CA ASP A 41 -31.07 4.03 8.70
C ASP A 41 -29.90 4.13 7.71
N LYS A 42 -29.27 5.30 7.69
CA LYS A 42 -28.03 5.57 6.96
C LYS A 42 -26.86 5.46 7.93
N VAL A 43 -26.23 4.29 7.98
CA VAL A 43 -25.21 3.98 8.96
C VAL A 43 -23.89 4.69 8.59
N LYS A 44 -23.32 5.45 9.55
CA LYS A 44 -22.01 6.11 9.40
C LYS A 44 -20.92 5.35 10.13
N PHE A 45 -21.09 5.18 11.46
CA PHE A 45 -20.04 4.58 12.28
C PHE A 45 -20.62 3.61 13.31
N ILE A 46 -19.81 2.63 13.67
CA ILE A 46 -19.98 1.81 14.86
C ILE A 46 -18.72 1.99 15.69
N GLU A 47 -18.87 2.47 16.91
CA GLU A 47 -17.81 2.57 17.89
C GLU A 47 -17.88 1.36 18.81
N LEU A 48 -16.73 0.69 18.99
CA LEU A 48 -16.57 -0.44 19.90
C LEU A 48 -15.57 -0.06 20.98
N GLU A 49 -15.83 -0.48 22.22
CA GLU A 49 -14.99 -0.14 23.37
C GLU A 49 -14.76 -1.37 24.26
N TRP A 50 -13.50 -1.72 24.46
CA TRP A 50 -13.04 -2.72 25.41
C TRP A 50 -12.40 -2.02 26.59
N ASN A 51 -13.08 -2.04 27.76
CA ASN A 51 -12.64 -1.35 28.98
C ASN A 51 -11.76 -2.26 29.83
N PHE A 52 -10.51 -1.88 30.03
CA PHE A 52 -9.56 -2.53 30.93
C PHE A 52 -8.42 -1.57 31.25
N THR A 53 -7.70 -1.82 32.35
CA THR A 53 -6.56 -0.98 32.74
C THR A 53 -5.27 -1.55 32.19
N SER A 54 -4.43 -0.66 31.60
CA SER A 54 -3.12 -0.98 31.07
C SER A 54 -2.00 -0.25 31.79
N ASP A 55 -0.81 -0.86 31.83
CA ASP A 55 0.39 -0.27 32.39
C ASP A 55 1.00 0.76 31.43
N ASP A 56 1.70 1.76 32.00
CA ASP A 56 2.35 2.84 31.23
C ASP A 56 3.56 2.39 30.41
N ASP A 57 4.22 1.29 30.80
CA ASP A 57 5.44 0.78 30.17
C ASP A 57 5.22 -0.02 28.89
N ILE A 58 3.99 0.00 28.38
CA ILE A 58 3.62 -0.67 27.12
C ILE A 58 4.05 0.19 25.94
N PHE A 59 4.66 -0.41 24.94
CA PHE A 59 4.96 0.16 23.64
C PHE A 59 3.92 -0.29 22.62
N VAL A 60 3.49 0.62 21.75
CA VAL A 60 2.46 0.36 20.74
C VAL A 60 2.95 0.80 19.37
N LEU A 61 2.75 -0.05 18.35
CA LEU A 61 2.95 0.24 16.95
C LEU A 61 1.65 -0.05 16.20
N GLY A 62 1.15 0.91 15.45
CA GLY A 62 0.04 0.74 14.49
C GLY A 62 0.50 0.79 13.05
N ASP A 63 -0.41 0.49 12.12
CA ASP A 63 -0.19 0.64 10.69
C ASP A 63 -0.74 2.00 10.17
N ALA A 64 -0.75 2.20 8.86
CA ALA A 64 -1.29 3.37 8.16
C ALA A 64 -2.40 2.96 7.18
N TRP A 65 -3.29 3.90 6.79
CA TRP A 65 -4.39 3.65 5.84
C TRP A 65 -3.92 3.15 4.48
N GLU A 66 -2.82 3.72 4.01
CA GLU A 66 -2.16 3.43 2.75
C GLU A 66 -0.66 3.25 2.96
N ARG A 67 0.19 3.57 1.96
CA ARG A 67 1.63 3.73 2.16
C ARG A 67 1.91 4.68 3.34
N SER A 68 2.98 4.45 4.08
CA SER A 68 3.36 5.27 5.22
C SER A 68 4.20 6.48 4.79
N TYR A 69 4.30 7.48 5.65
CA TYR A 69 5.03 8.73 5.38
C TYR A 69 6.27 8.90 6.29
N GLY A 70 6.92 7.79 6.63
CA GLY A 70 8.13 7.77 7.43
C GLY A 70 7.90 8.14 8.90
N ASN A 71 6.71 7.83 9.42
CA ASN A 71 6.26 8.16 10.77
C ASN A 71 5.85 6.94 11.60
N LEU A 72 6.16 5.72 11.12
CA LEU A 72 5.94 4.51 11.90
C LEU A 72 7.01 4.39 12.99
N GLU A 73 6.58 4.07 14.20
CA GLU A 73 7.43 3.91 15.37
C GLU A 73 6.69 3.26 16.53
N PHE A 74 7.42 2.59 17.40
CA PHE A 74 6.90 2.19 18.70
C PHE A 74 6.87 3.39 19.64
N LEU A 75 5.69 3.77 20.11
CA LEU A 75 5.52 4.78 21.14
C LEU A 75 5.11 4.13 22.47
N LYS A 76 5.53 4.70 23.59
CA LYS A 76 4.95 4.34 24.88
C LYS A 76 3.46 4.66 24.89
N LEU A 77 2.68 3.85 25.58
CA LEU A 77 1.23 4.05 25.66
C LEU A 77 0.86 5.43 26.20
N SER A 78 1.64 5.98 27.15
CA SER A 78 1.50 7.35 27.66
C SER A 78 1.63 8.44 26.59
N ASP A 79 2.42 8.18 25.53
CA ASP A 79 2.75 9.14 24.47
C ASP A 79 1.96 8.83 23.18
N ASN A 80 1.14 7.77 23.18
CA ASN A 80 0.38 7.32 22.01
C ASN A 80 -1.03 7.91 22.01
N ASP A 81 -1.22 9.01 21.29
CA ASP A 81 -2.52 9.63 21.02
C ASP A 81 -3.06 9.31 19.61
N ARG A 82 -2.34 8.44 18.85
CA ARG A 82 -2.62 8.15 17.45
C ARG A 82 -3.81 7.21 17.28
N TYR A 83 -4.54 7.43 16.19
CA TYR A 83 -5.37 6.39 15.59
C TYR A 83 -4.50 5.45 14.75
N MET A 84 -4.75 4.15 14.88
CA MET A 84 -3.99 3.08 14.23
C MET A 84 -4.92 2.33 13.27
N PRO A 85 -4.81 2.57 11.95
CA PRO A 85 -5.57 1.84 10.96
C PRO A 85 -5.30 0.34 10.98
N TRP A 86 -6.32 -0.46 10.77
CA TRP A 86 -6.32 -1.87 10.46
C TRP A 86 -5.87 -2.80 11.57
N TYR A 87 -4.73 -2.58 12.19
CA TYR A 87 -4.22 -3.37 13.31
C TYR A 87 -3.11 -2.63 14.07
N PHE A 88 -2.80 -3.15 15.24
CA PHE A 88 -1.66 -2.73 16.03
C PHE A 88 -1.05 -3.90 16.80
N ILE A 89 0.21 -3.73 17.21
CA ILE A 89 0.88 -4.56 18.20
C ILE A 89 1.21 -3.73 19.43
N ALA A 90 1.00 -4.32 20.60
CA ALA A 90 1.41 -3.76 21.88
C ALA A 90 2.32 -4.74 22.63
N THR A 91 3.36 -4.23 23.30
CA THR A 91 4.34 -5.06 24.01
C THR A 91 4.90 -4.38 25.25
N ASP A 92 5.14 -5.18 26.29
CA ASP A 92 5.95 -4.82 27.47
C ASP A 92 7.40 -5.29 27.34
N LYS A 93 7.82 -5.66 26.12
CA LYS A 93 9.13 -6.27 25.78
C LYS A 93 9.32 -7.69 26.35
N LYS A 94 8.28 -8.34 26.89
CA LYS A 94 8.27 -9.73 27.31
C LYS A 94 7.16 -10.51 26.60
N LYS A 95 6.03 -9.88 26.42
CA LYS A 95 4.83 -10.42 25.76
C LYS A 95 4.33 -9.44 24.71
N CYS A 96 3.63 -9.98 23.71
CA CYS A 96 2.99 -9.17 22.69
C CYS A 96 1.49 -9.46 22.61
N ILE A 97 0.72 -8.43 22.35
CA ILE A 97 -0.68 -8.53 21.93
C ILE A 97 -0.80 -7.89 20.55
N CYS A 98 -1.42 -8.60 19.61
CA CYS A 98 -1.80 -8.06 18.31
C CYS A 98 -3.32 -8.04 18.23
N PHE A 99 -3.87 -6.89 17.82
CA PHE A 99 -5.31 -6.72 17.63
C PHE A 99 -5.59 -5.93 16.35
N GLY A 100 -6.57 -6.38 15.57
CA GLY A 100 -6.89 -5.76 14.29
C GLY A 100 -7.99 -6.49 13.55
N VAL A 101 -8.15 -6.18 12.27
CA VAL A 101 -9.16 -6.78 11.39
C VAL A 101 -8.54 -7.53 10.23
N LYS A 102 -9.20 -8.59 9.77
CA LYS A 102 -8.82 -9.34 8.57
C LYS A 102 -8.76 -8.45 7.33
N THR A 103 -7.89 -8.79 6.40
CA THR A 103 -7.90 -8.19 5.06
C THR A 103 -9.21 -8.49 4.34
N GLY A 104 -9.61 -7.64 3.39
CA GLY A 104 -10.92 -7.79 2.73
C GLY A 104 -12.12 -7.40 3.60
N THR A 105 -11.88 -6.72 4.74
CA THR A 105 -12.93 -6.11 5.58
C THR A 105 -13.78 -5.13 4.75
N LYS A 106 -15.09 -5.06 5.06
CA LYS A 106 -16.05 -4.23 4.33
C LYS A 106 -16.38 -2.90 5.00
N ALA A 107 -15.61 -2.53 6.02
CA ALA A 107 -15.60 -1.20 6.61
C ALA A 107 -14.15 -0.78 6.86
N PHE A 108 -13.88 0.52 6.88
CA PHE A 108 -12.59 1.02 7.35
C PHE A 108 -12.54 0.96 8.86
N VAL A 109 -11.47 0.44 9.44
CA VAL A 109 -11.35 0.28 10.89
C VAL A 109 -10.07 0.92 11.39
N SER A 110 -10.20 1.80 12.39
CA SER A 110 -9.08 2.35 13.14
C SER A 110 -9.21 2.09 14.63
N PHE A 111 -8.07 2.00 15.29
CA PHE A 111 -7.98 1.73 16.72
C PHE A 111 -7.33 2.88 17.45
N ARG A 112 -7.73 3.07 18.69
CA ARG A 112 -7.03 3.89 19.68
C ARG A 112 -6.83 3.06 20.92
N TYR A 113 -5.59 2.96 21.39
CA TYR A 113 -5.25 2.26 22.61
C TYR A 113 -4.81 3.27 23.67
N THR A 114 -5.48 3.27 24.81
CA THR A 114 -5.24 4.15 25.97
C THR A 114 -5.04 3.33 27.23
N LYS A 115 -4.77 4.00 28.37
CA LYS A 115 -4.69 3.33 29.68
C LYS A 115 -6.01 2.66 30.09
N ASP A 116 -7.14 3.20 29.65
CA ASP A 116 -8.47 2.76 30.06
C ASP A 116 -9.06 1.69 29.15
N GLY A 117 -8.39 1.38 28.04
CA GLY A 117 -8.83 0.34 27.11
C GLY A 117 -8.54 0.61 25.65
N ILE A 118 -9.21 -0.15 24.79
CA ILE A 118 -9.10 -0.07 23.33
C ILE A 118 -10.43 0.41 22.75
N TYR A 119 -10.36 1.36 21.84
CA TYR A 119 -11.46 1.86 21.04
C TYR A 119 -11.24 1.45 19.58
N ALA A 120 -12.28 0.96 18.91
CA ALA A 120 -12.31 0.75 17.48
C ALA A 120 -13.42 1.57 16.86
N LEU A 121 -13.08 2.36 15.84
CA LEU A 121 -14.02 3.06 14.98
C LEU A 121 -14.20 2.26 13.69
N VAL A 122 -15.39 1.74 13.46
CA VAL A 122 -15.78 1.02 12.24
C VAL A 122 -16.53 2.00 11.35
N ASP A 123 -15.88 2.48 10.30
CA ASP A 123 -16.42 3.45 9.35
C ASP A 123 -17.16 2.73 8.22
N CYS A 124 -18.49 2.72 8.30
CA CYS A 124 -19.40 2.12 7.33
C CYS A 124 -19.87 3.12 6.26
N ARG A 125 -19.35 4.33 6.21
CA ARG A 125 -19.82 5.37 5.28
C ARG A 125 -19.71 4.97 3.82
N ASN A 126 -20.53 5.64 3.02
CA ASN A 126 -20.42 5.77 1.56
C ASN A 126 -19.99 7.21 1.24
N GLY A 127 -18.78 7.40 0.75
CA GLY A 127 -18.19 8.73 0.70
C GLY A 127 -18.10 9.35 2.09
N GLY A 128 -18.64 10.57 2.26
CA GLY A 128 -18.77 11.25 3.54
C GLY A 128 -20.16 11.11 4.18
N SER A 129 -21.08 10.39 3.55
CA SER A 129 -22.47 10.17 4.01
C SER A 129 -22.67 8.76 4.59
N GLY A 130 -23.81 8.52 5.25
CA GLY A 130 -24.15 7.18 5.72
C GLY A 130 -24.45 6.21 4.57
N VAL A 131 -24.06 4.95 4.71
CA VAL A 131 -24.39 3.88 3.74
C VAL A 131 -25.87 3.50 3.85
N HIS A 132 -26.50 3.20 2.70
CA HIS A 132 -27.86 2.66 2.62
C HIS A 132 -27.77 1.14 2.47
N LEU A 133 -28.03 0.38 3.55
CA LEU A 133 -27.94 -1.08 3.47
C LEU A 133 -29.18 -1.74 2.84
N ASP A 134 -30.32 -1.02 2.79
CA ASP A 134 -31.57 -1.49 2.16
C ASP A 134 -32.01 -2.89 2.66
N GLY A 135 -31.83 -3.16 3.96
CA GLY A 135 -32.16 -4.44 4.59
C GLY A 135 -31.12 -5.55 4.41
N ARG A 136 -30.05 -5.34 3.66
CA ARG A 136 -28.96 -6.34 3.57
C ARG A 136 -28.12 -6.37 4.85
N THR A 137 -27.60 -7.54 5.17
CA THR A 137 -26.63 -7.71 6.25
C THR A 137 -25.21 -7.50 5.73
N LEU A 138 -24.50 -6.53 6.32
CA LEU A 138 -23.09 -6.25 6.05
C LEU A 138 -22.23 -6.97 7.11
N ASN A 139 -21.33 -7.89 6.70
CA ASN A 139 -20.22 -8.28 7.57
C ASN A 139 -19.19 -7.14 7.54
N ALA A 140 -19.31 -6.21 8.46
CA ALA A 140 -18.51 -4.97 8.47
C ALA A 140 -17.03 -5.25 8.73
N ALA A 141 -16.72 -6.12 9.70
CA ALA A 141 -15.35 -6.46 10.04
C ALA A 141 -15.25 -7.83 10.74
N THR A 142 -14.13 -8.50 10.58
CA THR A 142 -13.71 -9.65 11.37
C THR A 142 -12.50 -9.25 12.20
N PHE A 143 -12.67 -9.06 13.48
CA PHE A 143 -11.62 -8.74 14.44
C PHE A 143 -10.86 -10.01 14.83
N ILE A 144 -9.54 -9.90 14.98
CA ILE A 144 -8.66 -10.97 15.45
C ILE A 144 -7.81 -10.44 16.59
N LEU A 145 -7.79 -11.17 17.71
CA LEU A 145 -6.94 -10.90 18.87
C LEU A 145 -5.94 -12.06 19.02
N LYS A 146 -4.65 -11.76 19.06
CA LYS A 146 -3.62 -12.77 19.39
C LYS A 146 -2.75 -12.32 20.54
N ASN A 147 -2.52 -13.23 21.47
CA ASN A 147 -1.61 -13.06 22.60
C ASN A 147 -0.39 -13.95 22.38
N TYR A 148 0.79 -13.38 22.53
CA TYR A 148 2.07 -14.08 22.37
C TYR A 148 2.88 -13.97 23.67
N ASP A 149 3.32 -15.10 24.18
CA ASP A 149 4.28 -15.19 25.29
C ASP A 149 5.70 -15.12 24.73
N SER A 150 6.03 -14.03 24.07
CA SER A 150 7.27 -13.79 23.34
C SER A 150 7.66 -12.33 23.33
N SER A 151 8.96 -12.05 23.46
CA SER A 151 9.56 -10.72 23.29
C SER A 151 9.99 -10.42 21.85
N ASP A 152 9.93 -11.40 20.94
CA ASP A 152 10.26 -11.20 19.52
C ASP A 152 9.07 -10.57 18.79
N VAL A 153 9.02 -9.25 18.85
CA VAL A 153 7.95 -8.43 18.24
C VAL A 153 7.81 -8.69 16.75
N PHE A 154 8.94 -8.92 16.07
CA PHE A 154 8.93 -9.13 14.63
C PHE A 154 8.30 -10.47 14.26
N ALA A 155 8.67 -11.56 14.98
CA ALA A 155 8.06 -12.86 14.78
C ALA A 155 6.55 -12.86 15.12
N CYS A 156 6.15 -12.11 16.17
CA CYS A 156 4.74 -11.96 16.52
C CYS A 156 3.96 -11.25 15.40
N LEU A 157 4.50 -10.15 14.85
CA LEU A 157 3.88 -9.41 13.76
C LEU A 157 3.80 -10.23 12.46
N ASP A 158 4.84 -10.98 12.12
CA ASP A 158 4.85 -11.86 10.94
C ASP A 158 3.74 -12.91 11.01
N ASP A 159 3.64 -13.62 12.15
CA ASP A 159 2.58 -14.61 12.39
C ASP A 159 1.19 -13.95 12.40
N TYR A 160 1.09 -12.75 12.97
CA TYR A 160 -0.17 -12.02 13.00
C TYR A 160 -0.61 -11.56 11.60
N CYS A 161 0.27 -10.97 10.80
CA CYS A 161 -0.04 -10.59 9.42
C CYS A 161 -0.48 -11.80 8.58
N ARG A 162 0.18 -12.96 8.75
CA ARG A 162 -0.23 -14.22 8.12
C ARG A 162 -1.64 -14.64 8.51
N THR A 163 -2.05 -14.39 9.76
CA THR A 163 -3.41 -14.70 10.23
C THR A 163 -4.45 -13.72 9.67
N LEU A 164 -4.07 -12.47 9.37
CA LEU A 164 -5.00 -11.47 8.84
C LEU A 164 -5.34 -11.69 7.37
N CYS A 165 -4.47 -12.31 6.57
CA CYS A 165 -4.68 -12.53 5.15
C CYS A 165 -4.63 -14.02 4.81
N ASP A 166 -5.79 -14.59 4.46
CA ASP A 166 -5.89 -16.02 4.14
C ASP A 166 -5.28 -16.36 2.76
N ASN A 167 -5.33 -15.43 1.81
CA ASN A 167 -4.95 -15.68 0.43
C ASN A 167 -4.13 -14.50 -0.13
N PRO A 168 -2.86 -14.34 0.27
CA PRO A 168 -1.99 -13.34 -0.32
C PRO A 168 -1.75 -13.62 -1.81
N LEU A 169 -1.77 -12.59 -2.63
CA LEU A 169 -1.41 -12.71 -4.05
C LEU A 169 0.08 -12.40 -4.21
N LEU A 170 0.87 -13.41 -4.55
CA LEU A 170 2.32 -13.29 -4.64
C LEU A 170 2.80 -13.59 -6.07
N PRO A 171 3.84 -12.91 -6.57
CA PRO A 171 4.48 -13.31 -7.81
C PRO A 171 5.22 -14.65 -7.63
N GLU A 172 5.29 -15.43 -8.68
CA GLU A 172 6.01 -16.72 -8.71
C GLU A 172 7.52 -16.53 -8.70
N GLU A 173 8.00 -15.45 -9.31
CA GLU A 173 9.42 -15.11 -9.48
C GLU A 173 9.82 -13.92 -8.59
N ILE A 174 11.12 -13.74 -8.41
CA ILE A 174 11.67 -12.52 -7.83
C ILE A 174 11.44 -11.35 -8.78
N ILE A 175 11.10 -10.17 -8.22
CA ILE A 175 10.79 -8.97 -9.01
C ILE A 175 11.88 -7.94 -8.81
N TYR A 176 12.49 -7.50 -9.92
CA TYR A 176 13.57 -6.52 -9.93
C TYR A 176 13.65 -5.80 -11.28
N GLY A 177 14.40 -4.71 -11.34
CA GLY A 177 14.63 -4.02 -12.59
C GLY A 177 14.76 -2.51 -12.47
N GLY A 178 14.37 -1.80 -13.52
CA GLY A 178 14.44 -0.36 -13.65
C GLY A 178 13.11 0.36 -13.54
N ASN A 179 13.17 1.61 -13.06
CA ASN A 179 12.10 2.60 -13.13
C ASN A 179 12.74 3.98 -13.43
N ASN A 180 12.16 4.75 -14.34
CA ASN A 180 12.78 6.01 -14.79
C ASN A 180 12.41 7.24 -13.94
N TRP A 181 11.66 7.11 -12.84
CA TRP A 181 11.14 8.29 -12.13
C TRP A 181 12.23 9.10 -11.43
N TYR A 182 13.04 8.49 -10.56
CA TYR A 182 13.91 9.22 -9.63
C TYR A 182 15.18 9.81 -10.23
N TYR A 183 15.52 9.49 -11.48
CA TYR A 183 16.57 10.20 -12.20
C TYR A 183 16.01 11.19 -13.22
N ALA A 184 14.86 10.91 -13.83
CA ALA A 184 14.31 11.71 -14.93
C ALA A 184 13.20 12.68 -14.50
N TYR A 185 12.36 12.32 -13.49
CA TYR A 185 11.23 13.13 -13.02
C TYR A 185 10.35 13.64 -14.18
N GLY A 186 9.91 12.72 -15.06
CA GLY A 186 9.04 12.99 -16.19
C GLY A 186 9.72 13.58 -17.43
N LYS A 187 11.06 13.63 -17.49
CA LYS A 187 11.80 14.15 -18.63
C LYS A 187 12.20 13.11 -19.67
N SER A 188 11.98 11.83 -19.39
CA SER A 188 12.31 10.71 -20.30
C SER A 188 11.54 10.77 -21.60
N CYS A 189 12.12 10.13 -22.61
CA CYS A 189 11.54 9.84 -23.91
C CYS A 189 11.71 8.35 -24.26
N TYR A 190 11.23 7.96 -25.44
CA TYR A 190 11.34 6.59 -25.96
C TYR A 190 12.80 6.07 -25.96
N GLU A 191 13.73 6.87 -26.45
CA GLU A 191 15.14 6.52 -26.56
C GLU A 191 15.80 6.32 -25.20
N ASP A 192 15.42 7.12 -24.20
CA ASP A 192 15.91 6.97 -22.82
C ASP A 192 15.48 5.61 -22.25
N ILE A 193 14.22 5.22 -22.45
CA ILE A 193 13.72 3.91 -21.98
C ILE A 193 14.47 2.75 -22.62
N ILE A 194 14.81 2.86 -23.91
CA ILE A 194 15.63 1.84 -24.59
C ILE A 194 17.04 1.77 -23.99
N GLN A 195 17.66 2.89 -23.65
CA GLN A 195 18.97 2.91 -23.00
C GLN A 195 18.90 2.34 -21.57
N ASP A 196 17.88 2.73 -20.80
CA ASP A 196 17.64 2.20 -19.45
C ASP A 196 17.43 0.69 -19.49
N THR A 197 16.69 0.19 -20.49
CA THR A 197 16.49 -1.25 -20.71
C THR A 197 17.81 -1.96 -20.94
N ARG A 198 18.73 -1.39 -21.74
CA ARG A 198 20.08 -1.95 -21.95
C ARG A 198 20.85 -2.06 -20.65
N LEU A 199 20.79 -1.02 -19.81
CA LEU A 199 21.42 -1.04 -18.50
C LEU A 199 20.84 -2.18 -17.63
N GLN A 200 19.52 -2.33 -17.56
CA GLN A 200 18.92 -3.40 -16.77
C GLN A 200 19.30 -4.79 -17.25
N VAL A 201 19.34 -5.02 -18.55
CA VAL A 201 19.78 -6.28 -19.15
C VAL A 201 21.26 -6.55 -18.87
N GLU A 202 22.13 -5.53 -18.98
CA GLU A 202 23.55 -5.62 -18.60
C GLU A 202 23.73 -5.97 -17.13
N LEU A 203 23.00 -5.31 -16.23
CA LEU A 203 23.09 -5.53 -14.77
C LEU A 203 22.58 -6.92 -14.36
N SER A 204 21.64 -7.49 -15.11
CA SER A 204 21.00 -8.79 -14.83
C SER A 204 21.67 -9.97 -15.54
N GLU A 205 22.85 -9.78 -16.15
CA GLU A 205 23.57 -10.85 -16.84
C GLU A 205 23.80 -12.07 -15.92
N GLY A 206 23.33 -13.25 -16.34
CA GLY A 206 23.44 -14.48 -15.57
C GLY A 206 22.29 -14.74 -14.59
N ILE A 207 21.33 -13.82 -14.44
CA ILE A 207 20.12 -14.02 -13.64
C ILE A 207 19.05 -14.75 -14.48
N PRO A 208 18.43 -15.83 -13.95
CA PRO A 208 17.52 -16.67 -14.74
C PRO A 208 16.25 -15.95 -15.24
N ASN A 209 15.63 -15.11 -14.43
CA ASN A 209 14.45 -14.36 -14.81
C ASN A 209 14.82 -12.95 -15.31
N ARG A 210 14.00 -12.43 -16.22
CA ARG A 210 14.21 -11.14 -16.87
C ARG A 210 13.89 -9.95 -15.95
N PRO A 211 14.70 -8.86 -15.97
CA PRO A 211 14.39 -7.65 -15.22
C PRO A 211 13.19 -6.93 -15.83
N PHE A 212 12.48 -6.16 -15.02
CA PHE A 212 11.50 -5.20 -15.52
C PHE A 212 12.16 -3.89 -15.95
N GLN A 213 11.55 -3.20 -16.93
CA GLN A 213 11.74 -1.78 -17.19
C GLN A 213 10.38 -1.11 -17.08
N VAL A 214 10.18 -0.37 -15.99
CA VAL A 214 8.92 0.32 -15.69
C VAL A 214 8.98 1.76 -16.18
N ILE A 215 8.08 2.11 -17.08
CA ILE A 215 7.90 3.48 -17.59
C ILE A 215 6.96 4.21 -16.63
N ASP A 216 7.50 5.19 -15.90
CA ASP A 216 6.74 5.97 -14.92
C ASP A 216 5.97 7.14 -15.57
N ASP A 217 5.31 7.99 -14.80
CA ASP A 217 4.46 9.11 -15.26
C ASP A 217 5.13 9.99 -16.35
N CYS A 218 4.33 10.71 -17.10
CA CYS A 218 4.68 11.58 -18.22
C CYS A 218 4.96 10.88 -19.56
N TRP A 219 4.60 9.60 -19.73
CA TRP A 219 4.56 8.95 -21.03
C TRP A 219 3.30 9.31 -21.83
N GLN A 220 2.22 9.61 -21.14
CA GLN A 220 0.91 9.97 -21.68
C GLN A 220 0.82 11.49 -21.98
N VAL A 221 -0.24 11.87 -22.71
CA VAL A 221 -0.43 13.25 -23.19
C VAL A 221 -0.56 14.30 -22.09
N ASN A 222 -1.07 13.90 -20.91
CA ASN A 222 -1.20 14.80 -19.76
C ASN A 222 -0.51 14.15 -18.55
N SER A 223 0.44 14.85 -17.93
CA SER A 223 1.08 14.35 -16.71
C SER A 223 0.04 14.10 -15.62
N THR A 224 0.21 12.99 -14.89
CA THR A 224 -0.64 12.55 -13.77
C THR A 224 -2.10 12.25 -14.07
N GLU A 225 -2.53 12.26 -15.34
CA GLU A 225 -3.93 12.03 -15.73
C GLU A 225 -4.05 11.43 -17.13
N GLY A 226 -5.18 10.74 -17.40
CA GLY A 226 -5.53 10.27 -18.74
C GLY A 226 -6.05 11.41 -19.66
N PRO A 227 -6.24 11.10 -20.95
CA PRO A 227 -6.32 9.76 -21.54
C PRO A 227 -4.95 9.05 -21.57
N TRP A 228 -5.01 7.73 -21.38
CA TRP A 228 -3.81 6.87 -21.34
C TRP A 228 -3.35 6.53 -22.75
N ILE A 229 -3.00 7.57 -23.50
CA ILE A 229 -2.43 7.49 -24.84
C ILE A 229 -1.06 8.19 -24.84
N PRO A 230 -0.07 7.73 -25.65
CA PRO A 230 1.26 8.29 -25.64
C PRO A 230 1.30 9.73 -26.10
N ASN A 231 2.21 10.49 -25.55
CA ASN A 231 2.60 11.80 -26.07
C ASN A 231 3.63 11.66 -27.21
N GLU A 232 4.00 12.80 -27.81
CA GLU A 232 4.95 12.84 -28.94
C GLU A 232 6.34 12.27 -28.63
N LYS A 233 6.77 12.32 -27.34
CA LYS A 233 8.09 11.80 -26.93
C LYS A 233 8.15 10.27 -26.91
N PHE A 234 7.00 9.60 -26.72
CA PHE A 234 6.92 8.15 -26.61
C PHE A 234 6.36 7.46 -27.85
N GLY A 235 5.50 8.15 -28.61
CA GLY A 235 5.00 7.66 -29.89
C GLY A 235 4.24 6.34 -29.80
N ASP A 236 4.84 5.24 -30.20
CA ASP A 236 4.18 3.91 -30.25
C ASP A 236 4.55 3.05 -29.03
N MET A 237 3.66 2.99 -28.04
CA MET A 237 3.84 2.23 -26.79
C MET A 237 3.85 0.72 -27.00
N LYS A 238 3.18 0.22 -28.05
CA LYS A 238 3.24 -1.20 -28.40
C LYS A 238 4.61 -1.55 -28.94
N LYS A 239 5.13 -0.76 -29.85
CA LYS A 239 6.47 -0.94 -30.39
C LYS A 239 7.54 -0.86 -29.29
N LEU A 240 7.41 0.09 -28.35
CA LEU A 240 8.32 0.22 -27.21
C LEU A 240 8.29 -1.04 -26.32
N ALA A 241 7.12 -1.57 -26.01
CA ALA A 241 6.98 -2.80 -25.24
C ALA A 241 7.59 -4.01 -25.98
N ASP A 242 7.41 -4.11 -27.30
CA ASP A 242 8.02 -5.16 -28.12
C ASP A 242 9.56 -5.07 -28.09
N GLU A 243 10.14 -3.88 -28.27
CA GLU A 243 11.59 -3.68 -28.22
C GLU A 243 12.18 -4.00 -26.84
N ILE A 244 11.51 -3.60 -25.75
CA ILE A 244 11.95 -3.96 -24.38
C ILE A 244 12.02 -5.50 -24.24
N ARG A 245 11.02 -6.24 -24.74
CA ARG A 245 11.00 -7.71 -24.70
C ARG A 245 12.11 -8.32 -25.57
N GLU A 246 12.31 -7.80 -26.76
CA GLU A 246 13.36 -8.27 -27.69
C GLU A 246 14.76 -8.08 -27.10
N MET A 247 14.96 -7.03 -26.31
CA MET A 247 16.21 -6.78 -25.58
C MET A 247 16.42 -7.72 -24.38
N GLY A 248 15.41 -8.47 -23.94
CA GLY A 248 15.52 -9.41 -22.83
C GLY A 248 15.00 -8.88 -21.48
N ALA A 249 14.25 -7.76 -21.47
CA ALA A 249 13.57 -7.25 -20.28
C ALA A 249 12.05 -7.47 -20.37
N ARG A 250 11.33 -7.05 -19.34
CA ARG A 250 9.85 -7.12 -19.24
C ARG A 250 9.30 -5.69 -19.14
N PRO A 251 8.37 -5.26 -20.01
CA PRO A 251 7.85 -3.90 -19.97
C PRO A 251 6.84 -3.71 -18.84
N GLY A 252 7.01 -2.65 -18.05
CA GLY A 252 6.07 -2.15 -17.05
C GLY A 252 5.63 -0.72 -17.38
N ILE A 253 4.47 -0.30 -16.88
CA ILE A 253 3.90 1.02 -17.14
C ILE A 253 3.14 1.56 -15.95
N TRP A 254 3.24 2.86 -15.72
CA TRP A 254 2.53 3.60 -14.69
C TRP A 254 1.19 4.13 -15.20
N VAL A 255 0.15 4.10 -14.35
CA VAL A 255 -1.17 4.67 -14.61
C VAL A 255 -1.83 5.22 -13.34
N ARG A 256 -2.76 6.18 -13.54
CA ARG A 256 -3.67 6.72 -12.52
C ARG A 256 -5.11 6.59 -13.01
N LEU A 257 -5.71 5.43 -12.79
CA LEU A 257 -6.94 5.00 -13.45
C LEU A 257 -8.17 5.87 -13.15
N LEU A 258 -8.22 6.53 -11.99
CA LEU A 258 -9.37 7.32 -11.55
C LEU A 258 -9.31 8.80 -11.95
N HIS A 259 -8.26 9.24 -12.64
CA HIS A 259 -8.15 10.61 -13.11
C HIS A 259 -7.96 10.64 -14.62
N ASN A 260 -9.01 11.01 -15.36
CA ASN A 260 -9.00 10.96 -16.82
C ASN A 260 -9.78 12.14 -17.40
N ARG A 261 -9.22 12.83 -18.42
CA ARG A 261 -9.83 13.95 -19.16
C ARG A 261 -10.26 13.57 -20.57
N ASP A 262 -10.37 12.29 -20.87
CA ASP A 262 -10.90 11.86 -22.16
C ASP A 262 -12.28 12.45 -22.39
N SER A 263 -12.57 12.86 -23.63
CA SER A 263 -13.87 13.43 -24.02
C SER A 263 -15.05 12.44 -23.88
N ALA A 264 -14.78 11.15 -23.84
CA ALA A 264 -15.78 10.12 -23.57
C ALA A 264 -16.23 10.08 -22.10
N VAL A 265 -15.46 10.70 -21.18
CA VAL A 265 -15.78 10.71 -19.75
C VAL A 265 -16.74 11.84 -19.44
N THR A 266 -18.00 11.49 -19.16
CA THR A 266 -19.07 12.47 -18.85
C THR A 266 -19.02 12.92 -17.36
N ALA A 267 -19.82 13.93 -17.02
CA ALA A 267 -19.90 14.43 -15.65
C ALA A 267 -20.51 13.41 -14.69
N GLU A 268 -21.44 12.56 -15.17
CA GLU A 268 -22.15 11.55 -14.40
C GLU A 268 -21.20 10.39 -13.99
N MET A 269 -20.15 10.16 -14.78
CA MET A 269 -19.11 9.16 -14.49
C MET A 269 -18.16 9.61 -13.36
N ARG A 270 -18.33 10.81 -12.80
CA ARG A 270 -17.39 11.39 -11.84
C ARG A 270 -17.99 11.53 -10.44
N ILE A 271 -17.16 11.34 -9.45
CA ILE A 271 -17.47 11.65 -8.05
C ILE A 271 -17.75 13.17 -7.95
N GLU A 272 -18.90 13.54 -7.40
CA GLU A 272 -19.18 14.92 -6.99
C GLU A 272 -18.79 15.11 -5.52
N ARG A 273 -17.79 15.94 -5.29
CA ARG A 273 -17.25 16.21 -3.97
C ARG A 273 -16.88 17.69 -3.84
N ASN A 274 -17.42 18.37 -2.81
CA ASN A 274 -17.25 19.83 -2.62
C ASN A 274 -17.66 20.67 -3.84
N GLY A 275 -18.66 20.22 -4.62
CA GLY A 275 -19.09 20.91 -5.85
C GLY A 275 -18.17 20.69 -7.05
N GLU A 276 -17.14 19.87 -6.93
CA GLU A 276 -16.22 19.50 -8.01
C GLU A 276 -16.47 18.08 -8.51
N ARG A 277 -16.33 17.87 -9.82
CA ARG A 277 -16.39 16.57 -10.49
C ARG A 277 -15.08 16.29 -11.21
N LYS A 278 -14.10 15.80 -10.48
CA LYS A 278 -12.75 15.61 -10.99
C LYS A 278 -12.41 14.15 -11.27
N TYR A 279 -12.68 13.28 -10.32
CA TYR A 279 -12.25 11.88 -10.35
C TYR A 279 -13.38 10.96 -10.76
N LEU A 280 -13.04 9.86 -11.42
CA LEU A 280 -13.98 8.83 -11.85
C LEU A 280 -14.62 8.12 -10.66
N ASP A 281 -15.93 7.87 -10.76
CA ASP A 281 -16.67 7.07 -9.79
C ASP A 281 -16.61 5.58 -10.18
N PRO A 282 -15.85 4.74 -9.47
CA PRO A 282 -15.70 3.33 -9.84
C PRO A 282 -16.98 2.51 -9.62
N THR A 283 -18.03 3.09 -9.03
CA THR A 283 -19.31 2.42 -8.86
C THR A 283 -20.25 2.64 -10.05
N HIS A 284 -19.99 3.66 -10.88
CA HIS A 284 -20.77 3.93 -12.07
C HIS A 284 -20.48 2.89 -13.17
N PRO A 285 -21.50 2.28 -13.81
CA PRO A 285 -21.30 1.20 -14.79
C PRO A 285 -20.39 1.60 -15.96
N ASP A 286 -20.61 2.79 -16.54
CA ASP A 286 -19.82 3.24 -17.68
C ASP A 286 -18.38 3.53 -17.29
N THR A 287 -18.13 4.00 -16.06
CA THR A 287 -16.77 4.15 -15.52
C THR A 287 -16.04 2.82 -15.42
N LYS A 288 -16.72 1.77 -14.92
CA LYS A 288 -16.14 0.43 -14.85
C LYS A 288 -15.74 -0.08 -16.23
N ALA A 289 -16.63 0.07 -17.22
CA ALA A 289 -16.36 -0.32 -18.60
C ALA A 289 -15.18 0.48 -19.19
N PHE A 290 -15.12 1.78 -18.93
CA PHE A 290 -14.06 2.67 -19.40
C PHE A 290 -12.68 2.30 -18.82
N ILE A 291 -12.60 2.12 -17.50
CA ILE A 291 -11.35 1.72 -16.82
C ILE A 291 -10.89 0.35 -17.34
N LYS A 292 -11.80 -0.61 -17.49
CA LYS A 292 -11.49 -1.94 -18.02
C LYS A 292 -10.90 -1.84 -19.43
N ALA A 293 -11.51 -1.04 -20.31
CA ALA A 293 -11.04 -0.83 -21.67
C ALA A 293 -9.63 -0.19 -21.72
N ASP A 294 -9.34 0.74 -20.83
CA ASP A 294 -8.00 1.36 -20.71
C ASP A 294 -6.95 0.31 -20.32
N ILE A 295 -7.23 -0.53 -19.33
CA ILE A 295 -6.32 -1.60 -18.89
C ILE A 295 -6.13 -2.64 -19.98
N GLU A 296 -7.21 -3.09 -20.63
CA GLU A 296 -7.17 -4.06 -21.72
C GLU A 296 -6.36 -3.54 -22.93
N ARG A 297 -6.44 -2.24 -23.24
CA ARG A 297 -5.62 -1.60 -24.27
C ARG A 297 -4.13 -1.64 -23.91
N ILE A 298 -3.75 -1.28 -22.68
CA ILE A 298 -2.36 -1.32 -22.19
C ILE A 298 -1.85 -2.76 -22.22
N LYS A 299 -2.63 -3.72 -21.76
CA LYS A 299 -2.33 -5.15 -21.86
C LYS A 299 -2.14 -5.59 -23.33
N GLY A 300 -3.01 -5.09 -24.23
CA GLY A 300 -2.92 -5.34 -25.66
C GLY A 300 -1.66 -4.79 -26.33
N TRP A 301 -1.01 -3.78 -25.75
CA TRP A 301 0.33 -3.34 -26.15
C TRP A 301 1.45 -4.28 -25.70
N GLY A 302 1.13 -5.21 -24.78
CA GLY A 302 2.08 -6.22 -24.32
C GLY A 302 2.84 -5.83 -23.05
N TYR A 303 2.36 -4.88 -22.27
CA TYR A 303 2.92 -4.62 -20.94
C TYR A 303 2.64 -5.80 -20.00
N GLU A 304 3.62 -6.13 -19.17
CA GLU A 304 3.61 -7.26 -18.26
C GLU A 304 3.47 -6.83 -16.79
N MET A 305 3.56 -5.52 -16.51
CA MET A 305 3.39 -4.92 -15.18
C MET A 305 2.68 -3.57 -15.28
N MET A 306 1.78 -3.31 -14.35
CA MET A 306 1.12 -2.01 -14.18
C MET A 306 1.39 -1.45 -12.79
N LYS A 307 2.00 -0.27 -12.71
CA LYS A 307 2.10 0.52 -11.47
C LYS A 307 0.84 1.38 -11.36
N HIS A 308 -0.07 0.98 -10.47
CA HIS A 308 -1.35 1.65 -10.23
C HIS A 308 -1.21 2.65 -9.07
N ASP A 309 -1.46 3.92 -9.33
CA ASP A 309 -1.20 4.99 -8.39
C ASP A 309 -2.42 5.87 -8.06
N PHE A 310 -2.34 6.65 -6.98
CA PHE A 310 -3.23 7.70 -6.54
C PHE A 310 -4.67 7.31 -6.18
N SER A 311 -5.02 6.04 -6.11
CA SER A 311 -6.40 5.63 -5.88
C SER A 311 -6.97 6.10 -4.55
N THR A 312 -6.18 6.18 -3.48
CA THR A 312 -6.65 6.64 -2.17
C THR A 312 -7.14 8.10 -2.23
N VAL A 313 -6.31 9.00 -2.75
CA VAL A 313 -6.67 10.42 -2.84
C VAL A 313 -7.78 10.67 -3.86
N ASP A 314 -7.80 9.92 -4.95
CA ASP A 314 -8.82 10.06 -5.99
C ASP A 314 -10.20 9.63 -5.46
N LEU A 315 -10.28 8.52 -4.73
CA LEU A 315 -11.51 8.04 -4.10
C LEU A 315 -11.97 8.94 -2.95
N PHE A 316 -11.07 9.36 -2.06
CA PHE A 316 -11.46 9.91 -0.76
C PHE A 316 -11.07 11.37 -0.54
N GLY A 317 -10.28 11.97 -1.42
CA GLY A 317 -9.93 13.39 -1.40
C GLY A 317 -8.79 13.76 -0.46
N ASN A 318 -8.17 12.79 0.21
CA ASN A 318 -7.09 13.02 1.15
C ASN A 318 -5.96 12.03 0.91
N TYR A 319 -4.71 12.48 1.04
CA TYR A 319 -3.55 11.57 1.17
C TYR A 319 -3.52 10.96 2.58
N GLY A 320 -2.95 9.78 2.71
CA GLY A 320 -2.81 9.08 3.99
C GLY A 320 -2.12 9.91 5.07
N SER A 321 -1.17 10.79 4.70
CA SER A 321 -0.51 11.73 5.61
C SER A 321 -1.44 12.78 6.22
N GLN A 322 -2.63 12.97 5.65
CA GLN A 322 -3.63 13.95 6.10
C GLN A 322 -4.73 13.32 6.94
N LEU A 323 -4.70 11.99 7.08
CA LEU A 323 -5.74 11.19 7.72
C LEU A 323 -5.37 10.85 9.17
N ASP A 324 -6.42 10.63 9.97
CA ASP A 324 -6.33 10.15 11.34
C ASP A 324 -7.27 8.94 11.56
N SER A 325 -8.43 9.14 12.15
CA SER A 325 -9.38 8.07 12.47
C SER A 325 -10.23 7.58 11.30
N VAL A 326 -10.32 8.34 10.21
CA VAL A 326 -11.23 8.10 9.08
C VAL A 326 -10.55 8.29 7.73
N ILE A 327 -11.03 7.59 6.70
CA ILE A 327 -10.44 7.64 5.36
C ILE A 327 -10.81 8.89 4.57
N THR A 328 -11.85 9.61 4.94
CA THR A 328 -12.22 10.92 4.36
C THR A 328 -12.72 11.86 5.44
N LYS A 329 -12.24 13.11 5.35
CA LYS A 329 -12.66 14.22 6.24
C LYS A 329 -13.73 15.12 5.61
N ILE A 330 -14.13 14.81 4.38
CA ILE A 330 -15.12 15.58 3.62
C ILE A 330 -16.48 14.92 3.83
N ASP A 331 -17.44 15.65 4.39
CA ASP A 331 -18.80 15.17 4.64
C ASP A 331 -19.78 15.50 3.49
N GLY A 332 -20.94 14.87 3.50
CA GLY A 332 -22.09 15.22 2.68
C GLY A 332 -22.00 14.84 1.20
N TRP A 333 -21.08 13.95 0.83
CA TRP A 333 -20.98 13.41 -0.52
C TRP A 333 -21.11 11.89 -0.53
N HIS A 334 -21.42 11.29 -1.66
CA HIS A 334 -21.57 9.85 -1.81
C HIS A 334 -21.13 9.43 -3.23
N PHE A 335 -20.83 8.13 -3.38
CA PHE A 335 -20.66 7.49 -4.67
C PHE A 335 -22.02 7.28 -5.37
N TYR A 336 -21.98 6.94 -6.65
CA TYR A 336 -23.17 6.63 -7.46
C TYR A 336 -23.97 5.46 -6.84
N ASP A 337 -23.31 4.36 -6.48
CA ASP A 337 -23.92 3.27 -5.71
C ASP A 337 -23.86 3.56 -4.21
N LYS A 338 -24.96 4.00 -3.65
CA LYS A 338 -25.09 4.37 -2.22
C LYS A 338 -25.24 3.18 -1.27
N THR A 339 -25.35 1.96 -1.83
CA THR A 339 -25.61 0.75 -1.01
C THR A 339 -24.33 0.09 -0.52
N LYS A 340 -23.16 0.55 -0.97
CA LYS A 340 -21.85 0.00 -0.63
C LYS A 340 -21.07 0.94 0.28
N THR A 341 -20.33 0.37 1.22
CA THR A 341 -19.40 1.13 2.05
C THR A 341 -18.18 1.56 1.24
N ASN A 342 -17.43 2.53 1.76
CA ASN A 342 -16.14 2.95 1.18
C ASN A 342 -15.18 1.77 0.99
N ALA A 343 -15.15 0.83 1.94
CA ALA A 343 -14.29 -0.35 1.84
C ALA A 343 -14.77 -1.32 0.76
N GLU A 344 -16.08 -1.58 0.65
CA GLU A 344 -16.64 -2.40 -0.43
C GLU A 344 -16.34 -1.81 -1.81
N ILE A 345 -16.46 -0.48 -1.95
CA ILE A 345 -16.15 0.23 -3.21
C ILE A 345 -14.67 0.09 -3.57
N THR A 346 -13.79 0.22 -2.58
CA THR A 346 -12.34 0.05 -2.77
C THR A 346 -12.01 -1.38 -3.19
N LEU A 347 -12.58 -2.38 -2.53
CA LEU A 347 -12.40 -3.80 -2.86
C LEU A 347 -12.91 -4.13 -4.28
N ASP A 348 -14.10 -3.63 -4.64
CA ASP A 348 -14.68 -3.83 -5.98
C ASP A 348 -13.79 -3.20 -7.06
N PHE A 349 -13.26 -2.00 -6.80
CA PHE A 349 -12.37 -1.31 -7.72
C PHE A 349 -11.05 -2.08 -7.91
N TYR A 350 -10.41 -2.52 -6.84
CA TYR A 350 -9.17 -3.30 -6.96
C TYR A 350 -9.41 -4.69 -7.58
N THR A 351 -10.58 -5.27 -7.35
CA THR A 351 -11.00 -6.52 -8.02
C THR A 351 -11.16 -6.29 -9.53
N LEU A 352 -11.82 -5.21 -9.94
CA LEU A 352 -11.94 -4.83 -11.35
C LEU A 352 -10.56 -4.66 -12.01
N VAL A 353 -9.64 -3.98 -11.33
CA VAL A 353 -8.26 -3.78 -11.82
C VAL A 353 -7.54 -5.12 -11.97
N LYS A 354 -7.60 -5.99 -10.95
CA LYS A 354 -7.00 -7.33 -10.98
C LYS A 354 -7.54 -8.18 -12.14
N GLU A 355 -8.86 -8.22 -12.30
CA GLU A 355 -9.51 -8.99 -13.36
C GLU A 355 -9.14 -8.48 -14.76
N ALA A 356 -9.13 -7.17 -14.96
CA ALA A 356 -8.75 -6.57 -16.24
C ALA A 356 -7.26 -6.78 -16.58
N CYS A 357 -6.38 -6.71 -15.59
CA CYS A 357 -4.94 -6.98 -15.73
C CYS A 357 -4.68 -8.45 -16.12
N GLY A 358 -5.48 -9.39 -15.58
CA GLY A 358 -5.24 -10.83 -15.80
C GLY A 358 -3.85 -11.25 -15.31
N ASP A 359 -2.96 -11.64 -16.25
CA ASP A 359 -1.60 -12.10 -15.93
C ASP A 359 -0.58 -10.94 -15.72
N MET A 360 -0.96 -9.69 -16.00
CA MET A 360 -0.11 -8.52 -15.72
C MET A 360 0.09 -8.39 -14.21
N LEU A 361 1.33 -8.22 -13.75
CA LEU A 361 1.62 -7.90 -12.35
C LEU A 361 1.12 -6.49 -12.00
N ILE A 362 0.66 -6.31 -10.77
CA ILE A 362 0.18 -5.02 -10.28
C ILE A 362 1.04 -4.54 -9.12
N ILE A 363 1.58 -3.32 -9.25
CA ILE A 363 2.15 -2.58 -8.13
C ILE A 363 1.12 -1.58 -7.65
N GLY A 364 0.60 -1.77 -6.43
CA GLY A 364 -0.19 -0.74 -5.75
C GLY A 364 0.74 0.32 -5.17
N CYS A 365 0.64 1.57 -5.62
CA CYS A 365 1.51 2.66 -5.17
C CYS A 365 0.83 3.53 -4.10
N ASN A 366 -0.12 4.36 -4.46
CA ASN A 366 -0.94 5.13 -3.51
C ASN A 366 -2.31 4.47 -3.38
N THR A 367 -2.33 3.32 -2.75
CA THR A 367 -3.49 2.44 -2.60
C THR A 367 -3.79 2.18 -1.13
N VAL A 368 -5.03 1.85 -0.80
CA VAL A 368 -5.41 1.43 0.55
C VAL A 368 -4.78 0.06 0.83
N SER A 369 -3.65 0.05 1.53
CA SER A 369 -2.73 -1.08 1.61
C SER A 369 -3.37 -2.38 2.12
N HIS A 370 -4.13 -2.32 3.20
CA HIS A 370 -4.78 -3.49 3.81
C HIS A 370 -5.84 -4.12 2.88
N LEU A 371 -6.57 -3.30 2.11
CA LEU A 371 -7.57 -3.76 1.16
C LEU A 371 -6.96 -4.23 -0.18
N CYS A 372 -5.68 -3.96 -0.43
CA CYS A 372 -4.94 -4.51 -1.56
C CYS A 372 -4.50 -5.96 -1.35
N ALA A 373 -4.41 -6.43 -0.09
CA ALA A 373 -3.96 -7.78 0.21
C ALA A 373 -4.82 -8.84 -0.51
N GLY A 374 -4.18 -9.71 -1.27
CA GLY A 374 -4.84 -10.71 -2.12
C GLY A 374 -5.34 -10.18 -3.48
N LEU A 375 -5.20 -8.87 -3.76
CA LEU A 375 -5.66 -8.24 -5.01
C LEU A 375 -4.52 -7.66 -5.85
N VAL A 376 -3.37 -7.35 -5.25
CA VAL A 376 -2.15 -6.93 -5.95
C VAL A 376 -0.97 -7.81 -5.54
N GLN A 377 0.00 -7.98 -6.43
CA GLN A 377 1.20 -8.78 -6.14
C GLN A 377 2.24 -7.99 -5.36
N LEU A 378 2.36 -6.68 -5.63
CA LEU A 378 3.31 -5.78 -4.99
C LEU A 378 2.57 -4.56 -4.45
N ASN A 379 2.98 -4.06 -3.27
CA ASN A 379 2.39 -2.83 -2.72
C ASN A 379 3.45 -1.98 -2.01
N ARG A 380 3.42 -0.67 -2.27
CA ARG A 380 4.34 0.31 -1.69
C ARG A 380 4.22 0.38 -0.17
N THR A 381 5.35 0.32 0.51
CA THR A 381 5.42 0.48 1.97
C THR A 381 5.35 1.94 2.39
N GLY A 382 5.99 2.81 1.63
CA GLY A 382 6.16 4.23 1.92
C GLY A 382 5.82 5.14 0.75
N ASP A 383 5.78 6.45 1.04
CA ASP A 383 5.78 7.49 0.02
C ASP A 383 7.10 7.44 -0.78
N ASP A 384 7.20 8.22 -1.82
CA ASP A 384 8.34 8.21 -2.72
C ASP A 384 9.67 8.41 -2.00
N THR A 385 10.65 7.54 -2.26
CA THR A 385 12.07 7.78 -1.98
C THR A 385 12.58 8.93 -2.84
N SER A 386 13.85 9.07 -3.09
CA SER A 386 14.34 10.19 -3.88
C SER A 386 15.66 9.86 -4.57
N GLY A 387 15.86 10.41 -5.77
CA GLY A 387 17.18 10.55 -6.36
C GLY A 387 17.90 11.85 -5.98
N ARG A 388 17.25 12.71 -5.16
CA ARG A 388 17.73 14.07 -4.83
C ARG A 388 18.02 14.28 -3.35
N GLU A 389 17.25 13.64 -2.47
CA GLU A 389 17.22 13.95 -1.04
C GLU A 389 17.38 12.69 -0.19
N TRP A 390 18.53 12.56 0.47
CA TRP A 390 18.82 11.42 1.34
C TRP A 390 17.82 11.25 2.49
N ASN A 391 17.46 12.34 3.15
CA ASN A 391 16.48 12.30 4.26
C ASN A 391 15.12 11.76 3.82
N ARG A 392 14.74 11.97 2.55
CA ARG A 392 13.50 11.42 2.02
C ARG A 392 13.64 9.89 1.82
N THR A 393 14.76 9.44 1.28
CA THR A 393 15.05 8.00 1.13
C THR A 393 15.04 7.27 2.47
N THR A 394 15.66 7.82 3.52
CA THR A 394 15.66 7.18 4.84
C THR A 394 14.29 7.15 5.49
N LYS A 395 13.50 8.21 5.37
CA LYS A 395 12.13 8.27 5.91
C LYS A 395 11.18 7.36 5.16
N MET A 396 11.14 7.47 3.83
CA MET A 396 10.14 6.78 3.02
C MET A 396 10.55 5.35 2.65
N GLY A 397 11.86 5.08 2.58
CA GLY A 397 12.42 3.75 2.35
C GLY A 397 12.67 2.99 3.65
N VAL A 398 13.68 3.42 4.42
CA VAL A 398 14.17 2.64 5.58
C VAL A 398 13.14 2.52 6.69
N ASN A 399 12.50 3.63 7.12
CA ASN A 399 11.46 3.58 8.15
C ASN A 399 10.33 2.64 7.74
N THR A 400 9.77 2.86 6.56
CA THR A 400 8.56 2.14 6.14
C THR A 400 8.84 0.65 5.88
N LEU A 401 10.02 0.32 5.34
CA LEU A 401 10.48 -1.06 5.23
C LEU A 401 10.61 -1.71 6.60
N ALA A 402 11.26 -1.05 7.55
CA ALA A 402 11.52 -1.61 8.89
C ALA A 402 10.23 -1.99 9.62
N PHE A 403 9.24 -1.12 9.62
CA PHE A 403 8.01 -1.32 10.39
C PHE A 403 6.89 -2.06 9.64
N ARG A 404 7.04 -2.26 8.31
CA ARG A 404 6.10 -3.03 7.49
C ARG A 404 6.67 -4.34 6.95
N LEU A 405 7.92 -4.68 7.26
CA LEU A 405 8.55 -5.90 6.74
C LEU A 405 7.76 -7.17 7.10
N ALA A 406 7.04 -7.19 8.22
CA ALA A 406 6.15 -8.29 8.60
C ALA A 406 4.96 -8.50 7.64
N GLN A 407 4.57 -7.51 6.85
CA GLN A 407 3.56 -7.65 5.80
C GLN A 407 4.11 -8.34 4.55
N ASN A 408 5.45 -8.34 4.38
CA ASN A 408 6.10 -8.88 3.19
C ASN A 408 5.80 -10.37 3.04
N ARG A 409 5.20 -10.76 1.92
CA ARG A 409 4.73 -12.10 1.58
C ARG A 409 3.54 -12.63 2.41
N ASN A 410 3.10 -11.90 3.42
CA ASN A 410 1.88 -12.22 4.18
C ASN A 410 0.63 -11.51 3.61
N PHE A 411 0.78 -10.36 2.99
CA PHE A 411 -0.28 -9.63 2.29
C PHE A 411 -0.01 -9.56 0.78
N TYR A 412 1.18 -9.18 0.40
CA TYR A 412 1.75 -8.96 -0.92
C TYR A 412 3.28 -8.96 -0.79
N MET A 413 4.04 -8.73 -1.85
CA MET A 413 5.43 -8.32 -1.71
C MET A 413 5.49 -6.81 -1.41
N CYS A 414 6.16 -6.45 -0.31
CA CYS A 414 6.36 -5.06 0.08
C CYS A 414 7.32 -4.37 -0.89
N ASP A 415 6.84 -3.37 -1.62
CA ASP A 415 7.70 -2.54 -2.48
C ASP A 415 8.22 -1.34 -1.65
N ALA A 416 9.50 -1.36 -1.31
CA ALA A 416 10.15 -0.29 -0.57
C ALA A 416 10.68 0.84 -1.48
N ASP A 417 10.25 0.84 -2.75
CA ASP A 417 10.63 1.80 -3.77
C ASP A 417 12.07 1.65 -4.30
N CYS A 418 12.54 2.64 -5.02
CA CYS A 418 13.77 2.56 -5.80
C CYS A 418 15.02 3.02 -5.04
N VAL A 419 16.16 2.52 -5.49
CA VAL A 419 17.45 3.21 -5.33
C VAL A 419 17.55 4.27 -6.43
N GLY A 420 17.33 5.54 -6.07
CA GLY A 420 17.37 6.65 -7.05
C GLY A 420 18.77 7.21 -7.22
N ILE A 421 19.27 7.27 -8.47
CA ILE A 421 20.60 7.78 -8.80
C ILE A 421 20.43 8.95 -9.79
N LEU A 422 20.59 10.18 -9.30
CA LEU A 422 20.57 11.40 -10.11
C LEU A 422 21.90 12.14 -9.90
N GLY A 423 22.88 11.87 -10.75
CA GLY A 423 24.23 12.41 -10.59
C GLY A 423 24.81 12.06 -9.21
N ASP A 424 25.30 13.07 -8.50
CA ASP A 424 25.87 12.97 -7.16
C ASP A 424 25.01 13.71 -6.10
N ASN A 425 23.72 13.94 -6.37
CA ASN A 425 22.81 14.62 -5.43
C ASN A 425 22.70 13.87 -4.09
N ILE A 426 22.66 12.54 -4.15
CA ILE A 426 22.84 11.67 -2.99
C ILE A 426 24.23 11.03 -3.14
N PRO A 427 25.17 11.24 -2.18
CA PRO A 427 26.47 10.59 -2.20
C PRO A 427 26.35 9.08 -2.31
N TRP A 428 27.21 8.45 -3.14
CA TRP A 428 27.09 7.01 -3.42
C TRP A 428 27.32 6.15 -2.18
N GLU A 429 28.19 6.58 -1.26
CA GLU A 429 28.41 5.91 0.03
C GLU A 429 27.13 5.82 0.91
N LYS A 430 26.14 6.70 0.68
CA LYS A 430 24.80 6.62 1.30
C LYS A 430 23.87 5.74 0.51
N ASN A 431 23.73 5.99 -0.79
CA ASN A 431 22.87 5.20 -1.65
C ASN A 431 23.26 3.72 -1.71
N SER A 432 24.55 3.40 -1.64
CA SER A 432 25.02 2.02 -1.58
C SER A 432 24.60 1.29 -0.31
N GLN A 433 24.42 2.00 0.82
CA GLN A 433 23.85 1.41 2.03
C GLN A 433 22.37 1.06 1.85
N TRP A 434 21.59 1.93 1.20
CA TRP A 434 20.21 1.65 0.86
C TRP A 434 20.10 0.48 -0.13
N LEU A 435 20.91 0.46 -1.15
CA LEU A 435 21.05 -0.65 -2.10
C LEU A 435 21.36 -1.97 -1.38
N HIS A 436 22.33 -1.94 -0.47
CA HIS A 436 22.72 -3.10 0.33
C HIS A 436 21.54 -3.60 1.19
N LEU A 437 20.83 -2.72 1.91
CA LEU A 437 19.67 -3.13 2.69
C LEU A 437 18.58 -3.77 1.82
N LEU A 438 18.25 -3.16 0.68
CA LEU A 438 17.26 -3.69 -0.25
C LEU A 438 17.65 -5.04 -0.83
N SER A 439 18.93 -5.26 -1.15
CA SER A 439 19.38 -6.53 -1.72
C SER A 439 19.20 -7.73 -0.78
N TYR A 440 19.11 -7.48 0.53
CA TYR A 440 18.86 -8.51 1.55
C TYR A 440 17.40 -8.55 2.06
N SER A 441 16.56 -7.60 1.66
CA SER A 441 15.23 -7.42 2.27
C SER A 441 14.17 -8.45 1.85
N ASN A 442 14.41 -9.24 0.84
CA ASN A 442 13.42 -10.12 0.17
C ASN A 442 12.20 -9.35 -0.38
N THR A 443 12.34 -8.05 -0.61
CA THR A 443 11.33 -7.20 -1.26
C THR A 443 11.75 -6.96 -2.70
N PRO A 444 10.89 -6.45 -3.62
CA PRO A 444 11.33 -6.09 -4.96
C PRO A 444 12.52 -5.13 -4.94
N LEU A 445 13.43 -5.26 -5.90
CA LEU A 445 14.61 -4.40 -6.03
C LEU A 445 14.55 -3.59 -7.31
N PHE A 446 14.12 -2.33 -7.21
CA PHE A 446 14.10 -1.41 -8.35
C PHE A 446 15.20 -0.36 -8.26
N ILE A 447 15.83 -0.12 -9.42
CA ILE A 447 16.87 0.89 -9.60
C ILE A 447 16.33 1.99 -10.51
N SER A 448 16.48 3.25 -10.09
CA SER A 448 16.15 4.41 -10.91
C SER A 448 17.42 5.18 -11.25
N ALA A 449 18.02 4.87 -12.38
CA ALA A 449 19.31 5.39 -12.81
C ALA A 449 19.35 5.60 -14.33
N PRO A 450 20.02 6.65 -14.82
CA PRO A 450 20.30 6.78 -16.24
C PRO A 450 21.33 5.73 -16.69
N TYR A 451 21.31 5.40 -17.96
CA TYR A 451 22.20 4.34 -18.52
C TYR A 451 23.71 4.63 -18.43
N ASP A 452 24.09 5.89 -18.30
CA ASP A 452 25.47 6.38 -18.33
C ASP A 452 26.14 6.52 -16.95
N ILE A 453 25.64 5.80 -15.94
CA ILE A 453 26.27 5.75 -14.62
C ILE A 453 27.69 5.16 -14.69
N SER A 454 28.52 5.51 -13.70
CA SER A 454 29.93 5.03 -13.66
C SER A 454 30.01 3.51 -13.50
N GLU A 455 31.10 2.94 -14.00
CA GLU A 455 31.38 1.49 -13.95
C GLU A 455 31.45 0.97 -12.49
N ASP A 456 31.93 1.78 -11.55
CA ASP A 456 31.94 1.41 -10.12
C ASP A 456 30.52 1.24 -9.60
N LYS A 457 29.60 2.17 -9.90
CA LYS A 457 28.17 2.05 -9.54
C LYS A 457 27.53 0.82 -10.21
N LYS A 458 27.83 0.57 -11.50
CA LYS A 458 27.33 -0.64 -12.19
C LYS A 458 27.81 -1.93 -11.53
N LYS A 459 29.06 -1.97 -11.07
CA LYS A 459 29.61 -3.13 -10.36
C LYS A 459 28.85 -3.41 -9.07
N ASP A 460 28.60 -2.37 -8.25
CA ASP A 460 27.85 -2.49 -6.98
C ASP A 460 26.41 -2.93 -7.25
N LEU A 461 25.76 -2.42 -8.31
CA LEU A 461 24.41 -2.82 -8.71
C LEU A 461 24.35 -4.29 -9.17
N LYS A 462 25.33 -4.76 -9.96
CA LYS A 462 25.44 -6.19 -10.34
C LYS A 462 25.61 -7.08 -9.12
N GLU A 463 26.44 -6.67 -8.16
CA GLU A 463 26.62 -7.42 -6.91
C GLU A 463 25.31 -7.47 -6.11
N ALA A 464 24.58 -6.35 -5.98
CA ALA A 464 23.29 -6.30 -5.31
C ALA A 464 22.27 -7.20 -6.00
N TYR A 465 22.20 -7.23 -7.33
CA TYR A 465 21.30 -8.13 -8.07
C TYR A 465 21.65 -9.61 -7.84
N ASN A 466 22.95 -9.96 -7.72
CA ASN A 466 23.37 -11.32 -7.41
C ASN A 466 22.98 -11.75 -5.98
N VAL A 467 23.14 -10.85 -4.99
CA VAL A 467 22.71 -11.09 -3.60
C VAL A 467 21.20 -11.28 -3.52
N PHE A 468 20.47 -10.39 -4.17
CA PHE A 468 19.01 -10.33 -4.17
C PHE A 468 18.30 -11.61 -4.65
N GLN A 469 18.96 -12.46 -5.46
CA GLN A 469 18.39 -13.73 -5.92
C GLN A 469 18.15 -14.75 -4.79
N ASN A 470 18.80 -14.56 -3.65
CA ASN A 470 18.74 -15.50 -2.53
C ASN A 470 17.73 -15.02 -1.48
N LYS A 471 17.20 -15.96 -0.72
CA LYS A 471 16.40 -15.64 0.47
C LYS A 471 17.32 -15.36 1.64
N HIS A 472 17.04 -14.29 2.36
CA HIS A 472 17.80 -13.84 3.51
C HIS A 472 16.91 -13.77 4.75
N ALA A 473 17.49 -14.05 5.92
CA ALA A 473 16.85 -13.77 7.20
C ALA A 473 17.18 -12.34 7.61
N ILE A 474 16.22 -11.45 7.59
CA ILE A 474 16.43 -10.03 7.88
C ILE A 474 15.37 -9.47 8.83
N ARG A 475 15.81 -8.65 9.79
CA ARG A 475 14.92 -7.84 10.63
C ARG A 475 15.64 -6.61 11.19
N PRO A 476 14.92 -5.51 11.46
CA PRO A 476 15.48 -4.39 12.21
C PRO A 476 15.66 -4.76 13.69
N VAL A 477 16.63 -4.14 14.37
CA VAL A 477 16.98 -4.44 15.76
C VAL A 477 16.58 -3.32 16.72
N ASP A 478 16.98 -2.09 16.45
CA ASP A 478 16.86 -0.93 17.33
C ASP A 478 15.55 -0.14 17.15
N ILE A 479 14.45 -0.85 16.95
CA ILE A 479 13.12 -0.31 16.60
C ILE A 479 12.40 0.43 17.73
N PHE A 480 12.81 0.23 18.98
CA PHE A 480 12.24 0.94 20.13
C PHE A 480 12.95 2.27 20.42
N GLU A 481 14.15 2.43 19.90
CA GLU A 481 15.01 3.59 20.10
C GLU A 481 15.05 4.52 18.88
N ASN A 482 14.89 3.95 17.69
CA ASN A 482 15.09 4.65 16.43
C ASN A 482 13.94 4.45 15.46
N ARG A 483 13.36 5.59 15.04
CA ARG A 483 12.34 5.61 13.98
C ARG A 483 12.90 5.16 12.61
N THR A 484 14.19 5.39 12.39
CA THR A 484 14.93 4.89 11.23
C THR A 484 16.02 3.96 11.75
N PRO A 485 15.77 2.64 11.84
CA PRO A 485 16.70 1.72 12.49
C PRO A 485 18.08 1.69 11.84
N TYR A 486 19.12 1.87 12.65
CA TYR A 486 20.52 1.81 12.24
C TYR A 486 21.09 0.38 12.27
N GLN A 487 20.47 -0.50 13.05
CA GLN A 487 20.95 -1.87 13.25
C GLN A 487 19.96 -2.88 12.69
N TRP A 488 20.48 -3.78 11.89
CA TRP A 488 19.70 -4.84 11.26
C TRP A 488 20.39 -6.17 11.49
N LEU A 489 19.63 -7.21 11.80
CA LEU A 489 20.11 -8.59 11.84
C LEU A 489 19.89 -9.18 10.43
N ILE A 490 20.99 -9.51 9.75
CA ILE A 490 20.98 -10.08 8.39
C ILE A 490 21.74 -11.40 8.44
N ASP A 491 21.08 -12.51 8.13
CA ASP A 491 21.65 -13.88 8.15
C ASP A 491 22.45 -14.18 9.44
N GLY A 492 21.87 -13.77 10.58
CA GLY A 492 22.46 -13.98 11.90
C GLY A 492 23.58 -13.00 12.29
N LYS A 493 23.93 -12.04 11.44
CA LYS A 493 24.94 -11.00 11.70
C LYS A 493 24.30 -9.62 11.87
N THR A 494 24.76 -8.89 12.87
CA THR A 494 24.34 -7.48 13.04
C THR A 494 25.09 -6.59 12.06
N VAL A 495 24.36 -5.95 11.16
CA VAL A 495 24.85 -4.93 10.24
C VAL A 495 24.44 -3.56 10.76
N LYS A 496 25.35 -2.59 10.72
CA LYS A 496 25.10 -1.20 11.11
C LYS A 496 25.18 -0.30 9.88
N TYR A 497 24.24 0.59 9.76
CA TYR A 497 24.16 1.60 8.71
C TYR A 497 24.32 2.99 9.28
N GLU A 498 24.74 3.94 8.44
CA GLU A 498 24.90 5.36 8.78
C GLU A 498 23.96 6.18 7.90
N TRP A 499 22.70 6.20 8.31
CA TRP A 499 21.66 6.92 7.57
C TRP A 499 21.82 8.44 7.55
#